data_0b3640807420f7ed67407b58f033d4c6
#
_entry.id   0b3640807420f7ed67407b58f033d4c6
#
_cell.length_a   1.000
_cell.length_b   1.000
_cell.length_c   1.000
_cell.angle_alpha   90.00
_cell.angle_beta   90.00
_cell.angle_gamma   90.00
#
_symmetry.space_group_name_H-M   'P 1'
#
loop_
_entity.id
_entity.type
_entity.pdbx_description
1 polymer ?
#
loop_
_entity_poly.entity_id
_entity_poly.type
_entity_poly.pdbx_seq_one_letter_code
_entity_poly.pdbx_strand_id
1 'polypeptide(L)'
;MATAETHSSDHAQPSQLLHAAIVPTLTKMTVPMIFGMIFLMMFNLVDTFFISMLGTQPLAAISFTFPVTFTVISLAIGLGIGTSAVIAKALGAGEHAQARFDGTVALIVSAILVLLLSVAGYLFSEPLFKLLGAQAQLLPIIDQYMHIWFLASVLLVTPMIGNAILRANGDTKTPSLIMGGSGLINAILDPVLIFGWGPIPALGVQGAAIASAISWVVGVILVLHILIVRRKLLSSQCRSQSFYGATRKILKIGFPAAGANMLTPLAMAVMTAIVATFGAPAVAAFGVGSRIESIASLVVLALSMTLPPFISQNFGAGKIERVREAYQKTLKFVLIWQLLIYLLLLAVGHWIALAFASESQVRELISLFIYILPLSYGLQGVIILTNSSFNALHRPMNALVLSVIRLFVFYVPIAYVGSLIADLTGLFIGAAMGNLFTAVVAYLWFTHELKRHSQQ
;
A
#
# COMPACT_ATOMS: atom_id res chain seq x y z
N MET A 1 -13.12 29.13 -52.63
CA MET A 1 -12.45 29.36 -51.35
C MET A 1 -12.77 28.20 -50.45
N ALA A 2 -11.88 27.23 -50.39
CA ALA A 2 -12.03 26.05 -49.56
C ALA A 2 -11.31 26.31 -48.23
N THR A 3 -12.03 26.35 -47.14
CA THR A 3 -11.49 26.43 -45.77
C THR A 3 -10.91 25.09 -45.41
N ALA A 4 -9.60 25.00 -45.35
CA ALA A 4 -8.86 23.88 -44.82
C ALA A 4 -9.11 23.78 -43.30
N GLU A 5 -9.89 22.80 -42.86
CA GLU A 5 -9.91 22.38 -41.46
C GLU A 5 -8.56 21.76 -41.11
N THR A 6 -7.77 22.48 -40.36
CA THR A 6 -6.56 21.96 -39.75
C THR A 6 -6.98 21.00 -38.63
N HIS A 7 -7.07 19.70 -38.95
CA HIS A 7 -6.99 18.66 -37.94
C HIS A 7 -5.64 18.77 -37.23
N SER A 8 -5.63 19.39 -36.06
CA SER A 8 -4.53 19.26 -35.12
C SER A 8 -4.49 17.79 -34.69
N SER A 9 -3.64 17.03 -35.34
CA SER A 9 -3.24 15.68 -34.88
C SER A 9 -2.59 15.86 -33.53
N ASP A 10 -3.34 15.51 -32.48
CA ASP A 10 -2.86 15.36 -31.12
C ASP A 10 -1.88 14.16 -31.12
N HIS A 11 -0.64 14.40 -31.57
CA HIS A 11 0.45 13.44 -31.50
C HIS A 11 0.76 13.21 -30.01
N ALA A 12 0.04 12.29 -29.38
CA ALA A 12 0.39 11.77 -28.08
C ALA A 12 1.86 11.29 -28.16
N GLN A 13 2.75 11.99 -27.45
CA GLN A 13 4.15 11.57 -27.37
C GLN A 13 4.20 10.12 -26.91
N PRO A 14 4.93 9.24 -27.60
CA PRO A 14 5.00 7.83 -27.22
C PRO A 14 5.42 7.71 -25.76
N SER A 15 4.67 6.93 -24.98
CA SER A 15 4.89 6.78 -23.55
C SER A 15 6.37 6.42 -23.28
N GLN A 16 7.05 7.21 -22.48
CA GLN A 16 8.45 6.96 -22.10
C GLN A 16 8.62 5.54 -21.51
N LEU A 17 7.57 4.97 -20.91
CA LEU A 17 7.58 3.62 -20.36
C LEU A 17 7.76 2.53 -21.42
N LEU A 18 7.36 2.78 -22.66
CA LEU A 18 7.45 1.82 -23.77
C LEU A 18 8.80 1.82 -24.49
N HIS A 19 9.57 2.92 -24.43
CA HIS A 19 10.75 3.09 -25.28
C HIS A 19 12.03 3.42 -24.50
N ALA A 20 11.94 4.10 -23.35
CA ALA A 20 13.11 4.48 -22.56
C ALA A 20 13.79 3.27 -21.90
N ALA A 21 15.05 3.43 -21.53
CA ALA A 21 15.81 2.40 -20.79
C ALA A 21 15.12 2.02 -19.48
N ILE A 22 15.03 0.72 -19.18
CA ILE A 22 14.22 0.18 -18.08
C ILE A 22 14.68 0.72 -16.72
N VAL A 23 15.96 0.53 -16.39
CA VAL A 23 16.50 0.90 -15.07
C VAL A 23 16.39 2.39 -14.79
N PRO A 24 16.83 3.30 -15.67
CA PRO A 24 16.67 4.75 -15.43
C PRO A 24 15.20 5.18 -15.29
N THR A 25 14.31 4.56 -16.06
CA THR A 25 12.86 4.86 -16.00
C THR A 25 12.27 4.45 -14.65
N LEU A 26 12.53 3.22 -14.21
CA LEU A 26 12.05 2.73 -12.92
C LEU A 26 12.66 3.53 -11.77
N THR A 27 13.96 3.88 -11.83
CA THR A 27 14.61 4.72 -10.81
C THR A 27 13.94 6.10 -10.73
N LYS A 28 13.70 6.75 -11.88
CA LYS A 28 13.04 8.06 -11.95
C LYS A 28 11.61 8.03 -11.38
N MET A 29 10.92 6.90 -11.51
CA MET A 29 9.59 6.70 -10.94
C MET A 29 9.65 6.37 -9.44
N THR A 30 10.60 5.54 -9.02
CA THR A 30 10.64 4.97 -7.67
C THR A 30 11.19 5.97 -6.64
N VAL A 31 12.20 6.74 -6.98
CA VAL A 31 12.80 7.70 -6.04
C VAL A 31 11.80 8.71 -5.48
N PRO A 32 10.96 9.40 -6.28
CA PRO A 32 9.94 10.28 -5.73
C PRO A 32 8.94 9.53 -4.83
N MET A 33 8.57 8.28 -5.18
CA MET A 33 7.66 7.48 -4.38
C MET A 33 8.24 7.12 -3.02
N ILE A 34 9.54 6.83 -2.93
CA ILE A 34 10.22 6.58 -1.64
C ILE A 34 10.06 7.80 -0.74
N PHE A 35 10.34 9.00 -1.23
CA PHE A 35 10.16 10.23 -0.45
C PHE A 35 8.71 10.45 -0.03
N GLY A 36 7.75 10.24 -0.94
CA GLY A 36 6.32 10.34 -0.62
C GLY A 36 5.91 9.38 0.50
N MET A 37 6.42 8.15 0.48
CA MET A 37 6.15 7.16 1.52
C MET A 37 6.83 7.49 2.85
N ILE A 38 8.06 8.00 2.84
CA ILE A 38 8.75 8.47 4.05
C ILE A 38 7.94 9.59 4.71
N PHE A 39 7.51 10.58 3.94
CA PHE A 39 6.66 11.65 4.48
C PHE A 39 5.36 11.11 5.06
N LEU A 40 4.68 10.21 4.36
CA LEU A 40 3.45 9.59 4.86
C LEU A 40 3.66 8.85 6.18
N MET A 41 4.76 8.09 6.31
CA MET A 41 5.10 7.41 7.57
C MET A 41 5.41 8.40 8.70
N MET A 42 6.16 9.46 8.41
CA MET A 42 6.45 10.51 9.39
C MET A 42 5.17 11.16 9.91
N PHE A 43 4.22 11.50 9.03
CA PHE A 43 2.97 12.13 9.44
C PHE A 43 2.09 11.20 10.26
N ASN A 44 2.02 9.91 9.93
CA ASN A 44 1.31 8.94 10.75
C ASN A 44 1.93 8.82 12.17
N LEU A 45 3.25 8.93 12.28
CA LEU A 45 3.93 8.94 13.58
C LEU A 45 3.61 10.23 14.38
N VAL A 46 3.58 11.37 13.71
CA VAL A 46 3.24 12.67 14.32
C VAL A 46 1.79 12.68 14.83
N ASP A 47 0.85 12.20 14.03
CA ASP A 47 -0.56 12.07 14.43
C ASP A 47 -0.71 11.16 15.67
N THR A 48 -0.09 9.98 15.64
CA THR A 48 -0.09 9.06 16.78
C THR A 48 0.55 9.68 18.02
N PHE A 49 1.63 10.45 17.85
CA PHE A 49 2.31 11.15 18.93
C PHE A 49 1.38 12.17 19.61
N PHE A 50 0.69 13.02 18.84
CA PHE A 50 -0.23 13.99 19.41
C PHE A 50 -1.44 13.34 20.09
N ILE A 51 -1.98 12.26 19.53
CA ILE A 51 -3.06 11.49 20.16
C ILE A 51 -2.57 10.88 21.49
N SER A 52 -1.32 10.38 21.55
CA SER A 52 -0.77 9.80 22.78
C SER A 52 -0.67 10.81 23.93
N MET A 53 -0.51 12.10 23.62
CA MET A 53 -0.48 13.18 24.61
C MET A 53 -1.84 13.45 25.26
N LEU A 54 -2.96 12.99 24.65
CA LEU A 54 -4.29 13.08 25.24
C LEU A 54 -4.51 12.05 26.37
N GLY A 55 -3.65 11.07 26.52
CA GLY A 55 -3.70 10.04 27.53
C GLY A 55 -3.91 8.63 26.98
N THR A 56 -3.96 7.65 27.90
CA THR A 56 -4.02 6.23 27.55
C THR A 56 -5.38 5.81 26.98
N GLN A 57 -6.49 6.36 27.47
CA GLN A 57 -7.82 6.00 26.96
C GLN A 57 -8.06 6.46 25.51
N PRO A 58 -7.76 7.71 25.10
CA PRO A 58 -7.84 8.13 23.70
C PRO A 58 -6.95 7.28 22.78
N LEU A 59 -5.71 6.99 23.20
CA LEU A 59 -4.81 6.15 22.43
C LEU A 59 -5.34 4.71 22.25
N ALA A 60 -5.88 4.12 23.32
CA ALA A 60 -6.51 2.81 23.26
C ALA A 60 -7.74 2.81 22.35
N ALA A 61 -8.61 3.84 22.45
CA ALA A 61 -9.79 3.98 21.60
C ALA A 61 -9.42 4.02 20.12
N ILE A 62 -8.44 4.84 19.74
CA ILE A 62 -7.96 4.93 18.35
C ILE A 62 -7.35 3.61 17.88
N SER A 63 -6.66 2.87 18.77
CA SER A 63 -6.12 1.56 18.41
C SER A 63 -7.21 0.55 18.03
N PHE A 64 -8.38 0.61 18.64
CA PHE A 64 -9.54 -0.22 18.25
C PHE A 64 -10.09 0.11 16.87
N THR A 65 -9.87 1.33 16.38
CA THR A 65 -10.37 1.73 15.04
C THR A 65 -9.55 1.12 13.91
N PHE A 66 -8.32 0.68 14.17
CA PHE A 66 -7.38 0.19 13.16
C PHE A 66 -7.94 -0.92 12.25
N PRO A 67 -8.58 -2.01 12.75
CA PRO A 67 -9.10 -3.04 11.85
C PRO A 67 -10.13 -2.52 10.85
N VAL A 68 -10.97 -1.59 11.28
CA VAL A 68 -12.02 -0.99 10.45
C VAL A 68 -11.45 -0.03 9.42
N THR A 69 -10.61 0.91 9.86
CA THR A 69 -9.95 1.87 8.98
C THR A 69 -9.05 1.17 7.96
N PHE A 70 -8.33 0.13 8.40
CA PHE A 70 -7.47 -0.67 7.53
C PHE A 70 -8.26 -1.44 6.47
N THR A 71 -9.48 -1.90 6.78
CA THR A 71 -10.36 -2.56 5.81
C THR A 71 -10.74 -1.61 4.67
N VAL A 72 -11.14 -0.37 5.00
CA VAL A 72 -11.45 0.66 4.00
C VAL A 72 -10.22 1.03 3.17
N ILE A 73 -9.07 1.21 3.84
CA ILE A 73 -7.80 1.52 3.16
C ILE A 73 -7.36 0.38 2.25
N SER A 74 -7.51 -0.88 2.67
CA SER A 74 -7.18 -2.05 1.85
C SER A 74 -8.05 -2.14 0.61
N LEU A 75 -9.35 -1.83 0.73
CA LEU A 75 -10.25 -1.72 -0.41
C LEU A 75 -9.77 -0.63 -1.36
N ALA A 76 -9.43 0.56 -0.85
CA ALA A 76 -8.92 1.67 -1.66
C ALA A 76 -7.60 1.32 -2.37
N ILE A 77 -6.66 0.65 -1.68
CA ILE A 77 -5.42 0.16 -2.27
C ILE A 77 -5.71 -0.83 -3.40
N GLY A 78 -6.59 -1.80 -3.16
CA GLY A 78 -6.99 -2.79 -4.16
C GLY A 78 -7.62 -2.15 -5.39
N LEU A 79 -8.56 -1.23 -5.19
CA LEU A 79 -9.18 -0.46 -6.28
C LEU A 79 -8.15 0.39 -7.03
N GLY A 80 -7.18 0.99 -6.33
CA GLY A 80 -6.06 1.72 -6.94
C GLY A 80 -5.17 0.82 -7.80
N ILE A 81 -4.89 -0.41 -7.35
CA ILE A 81 -4.14 -1.42 -8.12
C ILE A 81 -4.92 -1.79 -9.39
N GLY A 82 -6.22 -2.07 -9.26
CA GLY A 82 -7.10 -2.35 -10.40
C GLY A 82 -7.15 -1.21 -11.40
N THR A 83 -7.32 0.01 -10.90
CA THR A 83 -7.33 1.25 -11.70
C THR A 83 -6.03 1.42 -12.48
N SER A 84 -4.89 1.32 -11.79
CA SER A 84 -3.57 1.49 -12.41
C SER A 84 -3.30 0.43 -13.47
N ALA A 85 -3.65 -0.84 -13.21
CA ALA A 85 -3.46 -1.94 -14.16
C ALA A 85 -4.31 -1.77 -15.43
N VAL A 86 -5.60 -1.43 -15.27
CA VAL A 86 -6.52 -1.27 -16.40
C VAL A 86 -6.11 -0.09 -17.29
N ILE A 87 -5.83 1.07 -16.67
CA ILE A 87 -5.43 2.29 -17.39
C ILE A 87 -4.09 2.10 -18.07
N ALA A 88 -3.09 1.56 -17.36
CA ALA A 88 -1.75 1.38 -17.92
C ALA A 88 -1.78 0.42 -19.12
N LYS A 89 -2.57 -0.65 -19.07
CA LYS A 89 -2.74 -1.57 -20.20
C LYS A 89 -3.37 -0.88 -21.41
N ALA A 90 -4.44 -0.10 -21.21
CA ALA A 90 -5.10 0.65 -22.28
C ALA A 90 -4.14 1.67 -22.93
N LEU A 91 -3.34 2.38 -22.11
CA LEU A 91 -2.30 3.29 -22.60
C LEU A 91 -1.22 2.55 -23.41
N GLY A 92 -0.81 1.38 -22.97
CA GLY A 92 0.13 0.53 -23.71
C GLY A 92 -0.40 0.05 -25.06
N ALA A 93 -1.69 -0.24 -25.13
CA ALA A 93 -2.38 -0.61 -26.38
C ALA A 93 -2.69 0.60 -27.29
N GLY A 94 -2.38 1.85 -26.87
CA GLY A 94 -2.71 3.05 -27.61
C GLY A 94 -4.16 3.53 -27.45
N GLU A 95 -4.93 2.94 -26.56
CA GLU A 95 -6.35 3.23 -26.33
C GLU A 95 -6.55 4.38 -25.33
N HIS A 96 -6.04 5.57 -25.69
CA HIS A 96 -6.03 6.73 -24.79
C HIS A 96 -7.43 7.20 -24.35
N ALA A 97 -8.42 7.16 -25.25
CA ALA A 97 -9.79 7.54 -24.92
C ALA A 97 -10.39 6.60 -23.88
N GLN A 98 -10.13 5.28 -24.02
CA GLN A 98 -10.56 4.27 -23.06
C GLN A 98 -9.87 4.47 -21.71
N ALA A 99 -8.56 4.72 -21.69
CA ALA A 99 -7.80 4.98 -20.46
C ALA A 99 -8.38 6.16 -19.66
N ARG A 100 -8.75 7.26 -20.34
CA ARG A 100 -9.38 8.43 -19.71
C ARG A 100 -10.77 8.11 -19.14
N PHE A 101 -11.57 7.33 -19.87
CA PHE A 101 -12.89 6.89 -19.42
C PHE A 101 -12.79 5.93 -18.23
N ASP A 102 -11.90 4.94 -18.30
CA ASP A 102 -11.64 4.01 -17.20
C ASP A 102 -11.20 4.76 -15.91
N GLY A 103 -10.43 5.84 -16.04
CA GLY A 103 -10.05 6.70 -14.92
C GLY A 103 -11.25 7.39 -14.26
N THR A 104 -12.18 7.91 -15.07
CA THR A 104 -13.42 8.52 -14.56
C THR A 104 -14.29 7.49 -13.85
N VAL A 105 -14.49 6.32 -14.46
CA VAL A 105 -15.26 5.22 -13.87
C VAL A 105 -14.63 4.77 -12.56
N ALA A 106 -13.30 4.64 -12.51
CA ALA A 106 -12.57 4.25 -11.30
C ALA A 106 -12.85 5.20 -10.13
N LEU A 107 -12.78 6.52 -10.34
CA LEU A 107 -13.08 7.51 -9.32
C LEU A 107 -14.53 7.41 -8.82
N ILE A 108 -15.49 7.31 -9.72
CA ILE A 108 -16.92 7.23 -9.38
C ILE A 108 -17.21 5.92 -8.62
N VAL A 109 -16.79 4.80 -9.15
CA VAL A 109 -17.06 3.48 -8.53
C VAL A 109 -16.40 3.35 -7.17
N SER A 110 -15.16 3.80 -7.04
CA SER A 110 -14.45 3.77 -5.75
C SER A 110 -15.11 4.67 -4.72
N ALA A 111 -15.55 5.88 -5.11
CA ALA A 111 -16.28 6.78 -4.24
C ALA A 111 -17.61 6.17 -3.78
N ILE A 112 -18.38 5.57 -4.68
CA ILE A 112 -19.66 4.91 -4.35
C ILE A 112 -19.44 3.73 -3.40
N LEU A 113 -18.49 2.85 -3.70
CA LEU A 113 -18.23 1.67 -2.86
C LEU A 113 -17.79 2.06 -1.44
N VAL A 114 -16.90 3.04 -1.32
CA VAL A 114 -16.45 3.51 -0.02
C VAL A 114 -17.55 4.27 0.70
N LEU A 115 -18.36 5.05 -0.01
CA LEU A 115 -19.54 5.72 0.58
C LEU A 115 -20.51 4.69 1.17
N LEU A 116 -20.83 3.63 0.43
CA LEU A 116 -21.72 2.57 0.93
C LEU A 116 -21.15 1.88 2.17
N LEU A 117 -19.86 1.54 2.14
CA LEU A 117 -19.15 0.92 3.27
C LEU A 117 -19.11 1.87 4.48
N SER A 118 -18.90 3.16 4.25
CA SER A 118 -18.83 4.18 5.29
C SER A 118 -20.19 4.48 5.91
N VAL A 119 -21.24 4.53 5.12
CA VAL A 119 -22.61 4.67 5.63
C VAL A 119 -22.97 3.45 6.49
N ALA A 120 -22.65 2.24 6.04
CA ALA A 120 -22.83 1.04 6.85
C ALA A 120 -22.02 1.10 8.15
N GLY A 121 -20.74 1.48 8.08
CA GLY A 121 -19.89 1.65 9.26
C GLY A 121 -20.41 2.70 10.23
N TYR A 122 -20.89 3.83 9.73
CA TYR A 122 -21.49 4.90 10.53
C TYR A 122 -22.75 4.43 11.26
N LEU A 123 -23.67 3.75 10.56
CA LEU A 123 -24.93 3.28 11.14
C LEU A 123 -24.74 2.13 12.14
N PHE A 124 -23.72 1.29 11.93
CA PHE A 124 -23.43 0.12 12.76
C PHE A 124 -22.16 0.28 13.60
N SER A 125 -21.69 1.51 13.86
CA SER A 125 -20.46 1.79 14.60
C SER A 125 -20.44 1.09 15.96
N GLU A 126 -21.42 1.35 16.81
CA GLU A 126 -21.49 0.81 18.16
C GLU A 126 -21.51 -0.72 18.21
N PRO A 127 -22.41 -1.45 17.49
CA PRO A 127 -22.39 -2.91 17.49
C PRO A 127 -21.09 -3.48 16.88
N LEU A 128 -20.50 -2.82 15.90
CA LEU A 128 -19.24 -3.24 15.28
C LEU A 128 -18.08 -3.22 16.29
N PHE A 129 -17.92 -2.11 17.01
CA PHE A 129 -16.83 -1.98 17.98
C PHE A 129 -17.06 -2.82 19.25
N LYS A 130 -18.33 -3.03 19.67
CA LYS A 130 -18.65 -4.03 20.71
C LYS A 130 -18.25 -5.45 20.29
N LEU A 131 -18.52 -5.82 19.05
CA LEU A 131 -18.12 -7.15 18.52
C LEU A 131 -16.59 -7.31 18.47
N LEU A 132 -15.85 -6.21 18.21
CA LEU A 132 -14.39 -6.20 18.25
C LEU A 132 -13.82 -6.22 19.68
N GLY A 133 -14.67 -6.20 20.71
CA GLY A 133 -14.26 -6.29 22.11
C GLY A 133 -13.94 -4.94 22.77
N ALA A 134 -14.38 -3.83 22.21
CA ALA A 134 -14.19 -2.51 22.81
C ALA A 134 -14.99 -2.41 24.13
N GLN A 135 -14.32 -1.95 25.19
CA GLN A 135 -14.94 -1.70 26.48
C GLN A 135 -15.93 -0.55 26.38
N ALA A 136 -17.03 -0.62 27.15
CA ALA A 136 -18.08 0.41 27.14
C ALA A 136 -17.56 1.84 27.38
N GLN A 137 -16.49 1.99 28.15
CA GLN A 137 -15.86 3.29 28.43
C GLN A 137 -15.16 3.90 27.21
N LEU A 138 -14.71 3.10 26.24
CA LEU A 138 -14.02 3.56 25.04
C LEU A 138 -14.97 3.88 23.90
N LEU A 139 -16.19 3.34 23.90
CA LEU A 139 -17.15 3.53 22.80
C LEU A 139 -17.47 5.00 22.50
N PRO A 140 -17.70 5.90 23.48
CA PRO A 140 -17.93 7.31 23.18
C PRO A 140 -16.73 7.98 22.48
N ILE A 141 -15.51 7.61 22.87
CA ILE A 141 -14.29 8.17 22.27
C ILE A 141 -14.10 7.64 20.83
N ILE A 142 -14.36 6.34 20.63
CA ILE A 142 -14.33 5.70 19.31
C ILE A 142 -15.37 6.38 18.39
N ASP A 143 -16.59 6.58 18.85
CA ASP A 143 -17.65 7.21 18.05
C ASP A 143 -17.32 8.65 17.68
N GLN A 144 -16.77 9.44 18.60
CA GLN A 144 -16.30 10.80 18.33
C GLN A 144 -15.29 10.88 17.18
N TYR A 145 -14.41 9.91 17.07
CA TYR A 145 -13.42 9.82 16.00
C TYR A 145 -14.03 9.22 14.73
N MET A 146 -14.67 8.06 14.84
CA MET A 146 -15.09 7.25 13.70
C MET A 146 -16.26 7.85 12.93
N HIS A 147 -17.17 8.57 13.57
CA HIS A 147 -18.26 9.25 12.86
C HIS A 147 -17.72 10.28 11.86
N ILE A 148 -16.71 11.07 12.26
CA ILE A 148 -16.04 12.02 11.36
C ILE A 148 -15.26 11.25 10.28
N TRP A 149 -14.53 10.21 10.69
CA TRP A 149 -13.72 9.42 9.79
C TRP A 149 -14.54 8.73 8.70
N PHE A 150 -15.68 8.11 9.06
CA PHE A 150 -16.58 7.49 8.09
C PHE A 150 -17.12 8.51 7.08
N LEU A 151 -17.59 9.66 7.53
CA LEU A 151 -18.10 10.71 6.64
C LEU A 151 -17.01 11.24 5.69
N ALA A 152 -15.78 11.31 6.16
CA ALA A 152 -14.64 11.83 5.40
C ALA A 152 -13.93 10.76 4.55
N SER A 153 -14.20 9.48 4.71
CA SER A 153 -13.43 8.38 4.07
C SER A 153 -13.46 8.41 2.54
N VAL A 154 -14.54 8.92 1.92
CA VAL A 154 -14.60 9.15 0.46
C VAL A 154 -13.54 10.17 0.03
N LEU A 155 -13.25 11.16 0.87
CA LEU A 155 -12.21 12.16 0.61
C LEU A 155 -10.80 11.55 0.70
N LEU A 156 -10.61 10.51 1.53
CA LEU A 156 -9.36 9.73 1.57
C LEU A 156 -9.15 8.93 0.28
N VAL A 157 -10.20 8.25 -0.19
CA VAL A 157 -10.09 7.31 -1.32
C VAL A 157 -9.91 8.03 -2.65
N THR A 158 -10.55 9.17 -2.85
CA THR A 158 -10.47 9.93 -4.11
C THR A 158 -9.03 10.28 -4.50
N PRO A 159 -8.17 10.87 -3.65
CA PRO A 159 -6.76 11.10 -4.01
C PRO A 159 -5.97 9.80 -4.16
N MET A 160 -6.30 8.72 -3.46
CA MET A 160 -5.64 7.42 -3.64
C MET A 160 -5.85 6.87 -5.06
N ILE A 161 -7.07 6.92 -5.56
CA ILE A 161 -7.41 6.49 -6.93
C ILE A 161 -6.81 7.46 -7.96
N GLY A 162 -6.90 8.78 -7.72
CA GLY A 162 -6.29 9.78 -8.58
C GLY A 162 -4.77 9.62 -8.70
N ASN A 163 -4.10 9.32 -7.60
CA ASN A 163 -2.67 8.99 -7.60
C ASN A 163 -2.37 7.70 -8.39
N ALA A 164 -3.27 6.71 -8.37
CA ALA A 164 -3.14 5.50 -9.18
C ALA A 164 -3.27 5.81 -10.69
N ILE A 165 -4.18 6.73 -11.07
CA ILE A 165 -4.31 7.21 -12.46
C ILE A 165 -3.03 7.92 -12.91
N LEU A 166 -2.45 8.79 -12.08
CA LEU A 166 -1.19 9.49 -12.38
C LEU A 166 -0.03 8.49 -12.55
N ARG A 167 0.10 7.52 -11.65
CA ARG A 167 1.13 6.47 -11.76
C ARG A 167 0.97 5.62 -13.02
N ALA A 168 -0.27 5.28 -13.39
CA ALA A 168 -0.56 4.56 -14.64
C ALA A 168 -0.05 5.31 -15.88
N ASN A 169 -0.05 6.64 -15.84
CA ASN A 169 0.50 7.53 -16.86
C ASN A 169 2.01 7.79 -16.73
N GLY A 170 2.69 7.16 -15.76
CA GLY A 170 4.13 7.31 -15.53
C GLY A 170 4.51 8.52 -14.66
N ASP A 171 3.54 9.27 -14.15
CA ASP A 171 3.78 10.39 -13.24
C ASP A 171 3.74 9.91 -11.78
N THR A 172 4.89 9.84 -11.14
CA THR A 172 5.04 9.47 -9.74
C THR A 172 5.47 10.64 -8.85
N LYS A 173 5.95 11.73 -9.47
CA LYS A 173 6.33 12.95 -8.74
C LYS A 173 5.10 13.65 -8.16
N THR A 174 4.07 13.81 -8.99
CA THR A 174 2.83 14.48 -8.58
C THR A 174 2.13 13.75 -7.42
N PRO A 175 1.91 12.41 -7.46
CA PRO A 175 1.43 11.66 -6.30
C PRO A 175 2.25 11.86 -5.04
N SER A 176 3.57 11.83 -5.14
CA SER A 176 4.47 12.01 -3.98
C SER A 176 4.34 13.39 -3.36
N LEU A 177 4.21 14.44 -4.17
CA LEU A 177 3.99 15.80 -3.70
C LEU A 177 2.61 15.98 -3.05
N ILE A 178 1.57 15.37 -3.62
CA ILE A 178 0.22 15.39 -3.03
C ILE A 178 0.24 14.69 -1.67
N MET A 179 0.86 13.50 -1.58
CA MET A 179 0.97 12.75 -0.33
C MET A 179 1.74 13.55 0.73
N GLY A 180 2.91 14.09 0.35
CA GLY A 180 3.73 14.90 1.26
C GLY A 180 3.03 16.19 1.70
N GLY A 181 2.39 16.90 0.77
CA GLY A 181 1.68 18.15 1.07
C GLY A 181 0.46 17.93 1.96
N SER A 182 -0.37 16.93 1.67
CA SER A 182 -1.52 16.57 2.51
C SER A 182 -1.10 16.14 3.91
N GLY A 183 -0.04 15.33 4.01
CA GLY A 183 0.51 14.92 5.29
C GLY A 183 1.06 16.10 6.10
N LEU A 184 1.75 17.05 5.47
CA LEU A 184 2.24 18.25 6.14
C LEU A 184 1.10 19.10 6.70
N ILE A 185 0.02 19.27 5.93
CA ILE A 185 -1.18 19.98 6.40
C ILE A 185 -1.79 19.27 7.60
N ASN A 186 -1.90 17.94 7.56
CA ASN A 186 -2.38 17.15 8.69
C ASN A 186 -1.52 17.38 9.93
N ALA A 187 -0.19 17.24 9.84
CA ALA A 187 0.74 17.43 10.93
C ALA A 187 0.70 18.84 11.56
N ILE A 188 0.39 19.87 10.76
CA ILE A 188 0.23 21.25 11.27
C ILE A 188 -1.13 21.42 11.96
N LEU A 189 -2.19 20.83 11.40
CA LEU A 189 -3.55 20.96 11.94
C LEU A 189 -3.78 20.12 13.19
N ASP A 190 -3.10 19.00 13.35
CA ASP A 190 -3.25 18.11 14.51
C ASP A 190 -3.08 18.84 15.84
N PRO A 191 -1.95 19.50 16.15
CA PRO A 191 -1.80 20.17 17.42
C PRO A 191 -2.76 21.34 17.60
N VAL A 192 -3.14 22.01 16.50
CA VAL A 192 -4.06 23.16 16.54
C VAL A 192 -5.48 22.72 16.90
N LEU A 193 -5.95 21.61 16.32
CA LEU A 193 -7.32 21.11 16.52
C LEU A 193 -7.44 20.19 17.74
N ILE A 194 -6.39 19.42 18.04
CA ILE A 194 -6.38 18.51 19.19
C ILE A 194 -6.34 19.31 20.51
N PHE A 195 -5.40 20.25 20.63
CA PHE A 195 -5.14 20.99 21.88
C PHE A 195 -5.78 22.37 21.92
N GLY A 196 -6.26 22.88 20.77
CA GLY A 196 -6.78 24.22 20.65
C GLY A 196 -5.67 25.28 20.50
N TRP A 197 -5.96 26.34 19.73
CA TRP A 197 -5.07 27.50 19.61
C TRP A 197 -5.87 28.76 19.34
N GLY A 198 -5.71 29.76 20.20
CA GLY A 198 -6.38 31.04 20.09
C GLY A 198 -7.92 30.89 20.19
N PRO A 199 -8.67 31.26 19.15
CA PRO A 199 -10.14 31.11 19.15
C PRO A 199 -10.63 29.67 18.90
N ILE A 200 -9.74 28.74 18.56
CA ILE A 200 -10.07 27.34 18.26
C ILE A 200 -10.07 26.55 19.58
N PRO A 201 -11.20 25.94 19.97
CA PRO A 201 -11.26 25.13 21.19
C PRO A 201 -10.50 23.81 20.99
N ALA A 202 -10.05 23.21 22.11
CA ALA A 202 -9.46 21.88 22.11
C ALA A 202 -10.54 20.83 21.81
N LEU A 203 -10.37 20.10 20.70
CA LEU A 203 -11.34 19.11 20.23
C LEU A 203 -10.93 17.66 20.54
N GLY A 204 -9.72 17.45 21.10
CA GLY A 204 -9.23 16.12 21.44
C GLY A 204 -9.18 15.19 20.21
N VAL A 205 -9.68 13.96 20.35
CA VAL A 205 -9.67 12.96 19.24
C VAL A 205 -10.51 13.39 18.04
N GLN A 206 -11.56 14.19 18.24
CA GLN A 206 -12.30 14.78 17.13
C GLN A 206 -11.44 15.71 16.30
N GLY A 207 -10.55 16.46 16.97
CA GLY A 207 -9.58 17.34 16.31
C GLY A 207 -8.66 16.59 15.35
N ALA A 208 -8.16 15.42 15.72
CA ALA A 208 -7.36 14.56 14.86
C ALA A 208 -8.14 14.08 13.62
N ALA A 209 -9.39 13.65 13.83
CA ALA A 209 -10.25 13.23 12.71
C ALA A 209 -10.57 14.39 11.74
N ILE A 210 -10.83 15.59 12.26
CA ILE A 210 -11.09 16.79 11.45
C ILE A 210 -9.84 17.23 10.71
N ALA A 211 -8.66 17.20 11.35
CA ALA A 211 -7.37 17.51 10.71
C ALA A 211 -7.11 16.61 9.51
N SER A 212 -7.33 15.30 9.68
CA SER A 212 -7.25 14.32 8.59
C SER A 212 -8.26 14.61 7.48
N ALA A 213 -9.51 14.89 7.81
CA ALA A 213 -10.56 15.22 6.84
C ALA A 213 -10.21 16.46 6.00
N ILE A 214 -9.72 17.53 6.64
CA ILE A 214 -9.29 18.76 5.94
C ILE A 214 -8.12 18.45 4.99
N SER A 215 -7.14 17.68 5.44
CA SER A 215 -5.99 17.27 4.62
C SER A 215 -6.44 16.47 3.40
N TRP A 216 -7.43 15.59 3.54
CA TRP A 216 -8.00 14.83 2.43
C TRP A 216 -8.78 15.72 1.47
N VAL A 217 -9.53 16.73 1.96
CA VAL A 217 -10.19 17.72 1.08
C VAL A 217 -9.16 18.43 0.21
N VAL A 218 -8.05 18.88 0.78
CA VAL A 218 -6.97 19.50 0.00
C VAL A 218 -6.40 18.50 -1.02
N GLY A 219 -6.17 17.25 -0.61
CA GLY A 219 -5.74 16.18 -1.51
C GLY A 219 -6.71 15.96 -2.67
N VAL A 220 -8.02 15.95 -2.42
CA VAL A 220 -9.07 15.83 -3.45
C VAL A 220 -9.03 17.00 -4.43
N ILE A 221 -8.99 18.23 -3.91
CA ILE A 221 -8.95 19.44 -4.75
C ILE A 221 -7.72 19.41 -5.65
N LEU A 222 -6.53 19.12 -5.10
CA LEU A 222 -5.29 19.07 -5.85
C LEU A 222 -5.32 17.98 -6.92
N VAL A 223 -5.70 16.75 -6.56
CA VAL A 223 -5.69 15.64 -7.50
C VAL A 223 -6.70 15.83 -8.62
N LEU A 224 -7.94 16.27 -8.32
CA LEU A 224 -8.96 16.52 -9.33
C LEU A 224 -8.58 17.68 -10.23
N HIS A 225 -8.04 18.76 -9.68
CA HIS A 225 -7.52 19.87 -10.49
C HIS A 225 -6.46 19.39 -11.48
N ILE A 226 -5.51 18.57 -11.03
CA ILE A 226 -4.44 18.05 -11.90
C ILE A 226 -5.02 17.11 -12.96
N LEU A 227 -5.90 16.19 -12.59
CA LEU A 227 -6.47 15.21 -13.51
C LEU A 227 -7.39 15.84 -14.56
N ILE A 228 -8.21 16.82 -14.17
CA ILE A 228 -9.22 17.44 -15.06
C ILE A 228 -8.61 18.59 -15.85
N VAL A 229 -7.92 19.54 -15.18
CA VAL A 229 -7.50 20.82 -15.79
C VAL A 229 -6.11 20.70 -16.39
N ARG A 230 -5.12 20.25 -15.62
CA ARG A 230 -3.71 20.26 -16.05
C ARG A 230 -3.36 19.15 -17.02
N ARG A 231 -3.76 17.91 -16.72
CA ARG A 231 -3.37 16.70 -17.45
C ARG A 231 -4.45 16.15 -18.37
N LYS A 232 -5.72 16.56 -18.18
CA LYS A 232 -6.88 16.11 -18.95
C LYS A 232 -6.94 14.58 -19.11
N LEU A 233 -6.76 13.88 -18.00
CA LEU A 233 -6.69 12.42 -17.94
C LEU A 233 -8.05 11.75 -17.70
N LEU A 234 -9.14 12.52 -17.64
CA LEU A 234 -10.50 12.03 -17.43
C LEU A 234 -11.39 12.36 -18.64
N SER A 235 -12.37 11.48 -18.88
CA SER A 235 -13.40 11.66 -19.90
C SER A 235 -14.69 11.01 -19.44
N SER A 236 -15.82 11.67 -19.71
CA SER A 236 -17.16 11.14 -19.40
C SER A 236 -17.71 10.19 -20.47
N GLN A 237 -17.06 10.11 -21.62
CA GLN A 237 -17.55 9.33 -22.76
C GLN A 237 -16.45 8.48 -23.40
N CYS A 238 -16.83 7.24 -23.78
CA CYS A 238 -16.02 6.37 -24.61
C CYS A 238 -16.95 5.55 -25.53
N ARG A 239 -16.73 5.63 -26.84
CA ARG A 239 -17.55 4.88 -27.81
C ARG A 239 -17.34 3.36 -27.75
N SER A 240 -16.16 2.93 -27.31
CA SER A 240 -15.75 1.52 -27.32
C SER A 240 -16.11 0.75 -26.05
N GLN A 241 -16.54 1.43 -24.98
CA GLN A 241 -16.75 0.80 -23.67
C GLN A 241 -17.93 1.40 -22.90
N SER A 242 -18.70 0.52 -22.23
CA SER A 242 -19.76 0.90 -21.31
C SER A 242 -19.22 1.13 -19.89
N PHE A 243 -19.96 1.91 -19.10
CA PHE A 243 -19.67 2.11 -17.66
C PHE A 243 -19.57 0.77 -16.92
N TYR A 244 -20.49 -0.15 -17.16
CA TYR A 244 -20.48 -1.49 -16.57
C TYR A 244 -19.24 -2.29 -16.97
N GLY A 245 -18.84 -2.25 -18.24
CA GLY A 245 -17.63 -2.94 -18.71
C GLY A 245 -16.36 -2.43 -18.03
N ALA A 246 -16.20 -1.10 -17.89
CA ALA A 246 -15.08 -0.48 -17.18
C ALA A 246 -15.09 -0.87 -15.69
N THR A 247 -16.25 -0.75 -15.03
CA THR A 247 -16.43 -1.15 -13.62
C THR A 247 -16.01 -2.60 -13.41
N ARG A 248 -16.50 -3.52 -14.23
CA ARG A 248 -16.18 -4.96 -14.12
C ARG A 248 -14.68 -5.23 -14.24
N LYS A 249 -13.98 -4.56 -15.17
CA LYS A 249 -12.53 -4.70 -15.34
C LYS A 249 -11.77 -4.25 -14.08
N ILE A 250 -12.13 -3.09 -13.53
CA ILE A 250 -11.48 -2.53 -12.33
C ILE A 250 -11.74 -3.41 -11.12
N LEU A 251 -12.99 -3.80 -10.87
CA LEU A 251 -13.36 -4.61 -9.72
C LEU A 251 -12.80 -6.03 -9.79
N LYS A 252 -12.70 -6.62 -10.99
CA LYS A 252 -12.10 -7.95 -11.19
C LYS A 252 -10.65 -8.02 -10.71
N ILE A 253 -9.91 -6.90 -10.76
CA ILE A 253 -8.54 -6.81 -10.25
C ILE A 253 -8.56 -6.26 -8.81
N GLY A 254 -9.35 -5.24 -8.56
CA GLY A 254 -9.37 -4.50 -7.30
C GLY A 254 -9.78 -5.34 -6.09
N PHE A 255 -10.83 -6.15 -6.19
CA PHE A 255 -11.28 -6.98 -5.07
C PHE A 255 -10.28 -8.06 -4.66
N PRO A 256 -9.73 -8.89 -5.58
CA PRO A 256 -8.70 -9.84 -5.19
C PRO A 256 -7.44 -9.17 -4.64
N ALA A 257 -7.04 -8.02 -5.19
CA ALA A 257 -5.90 -7.25 -4.70
C ALA A 257 -6.16 -6.70 -3.28
N ALA A 258 -7.37 -6.20 -3.00
CA ALA A 258 -7.77 -5.79 -1.65
C ALA A 258 -7.70 -6.96 -0.66
N GLY A 259 -8.23 -8.13 -1.05
CA GLY A 259 -8.17 -9.35 -0.27
C GLY A 259 -6.73 -9.78 0.04
N ALA A 260 -5.84 -9.74 -0.95
CA ALA A 260 -4.43 -10.05 -0.76
C ALA A 260 -3.74 -9.09 0.22
N ASN A 261 -4.08 -7.79 0.17
CA ASN A 261 -3.55 -6.79 1.12
C ASN A 261 -4.04 -7.04 2.55
N MET A 262 -5.27 -7.49 2.74
CA MET A 262 -5.80 -7.82 4.08
C MET A 262 -5.15 -9.03 4.73
N LEU A 263 -4.53 -9.92 3.96
CA LEU A 263 -3.82 -11.08 4.51
C LEU A 263 -2.53 -10.70 5.26
N THR A 264 -1.90 -9.57 4.94
CA THR A 264 -0.65 -9.14 5.60
C THR A 264 -0.86 -8.85 7.10
N PRO A 265 -1.81 -8.00 7.54
CA PRO A 265 -2.10 -7.81 8.96
C PRO A 265 -2.56 -9.09 9.66
N LEU A 266 -3.29 -9.95 8.96
CA LEU A 266 -3.69 -11.25 9.50
C LEU A 266 -2.47 -12.12 9.81
N ALA A 267 -1.49 -12.17 8.88
CA ALA A 267 -0.23 -12.87 9.12
C ALA A 267 0.51 -12.32 10.35
N MET A 268 0.58 -10.99 10.46
CA MET A 268 1.22 -10.33 11.61
C MET A 268 0.50 -10.64 12.92
N ALA A 269 -0.82 -10.64 12.92
CA ALA A 269 -1.61 -10.98 14.11
C ALA A 269 -1.36 -12.44 14.56
N VAL A 270 -1.36 -13.38 13.63
CA VAL A 270 -1.09 -14.80 13.92
C VAL A 270 0.34 -14.97 14.43
N MET A 271 1.34 -14.37 13.80
CA MET A 271 2.73 -14.42 14.25
C MET A 271 2.90 -13.81 15.63
N THR A 272 2.26 -12.68 15.90
CA THR A 272 2.28 -12.05 17.23
C THR A 272 1.64 -12.95 18.29
N ALA A 273 0.54 -13.65 17.98
CA ALA A 273 -0.09 -14.60 18.88
C ALA A 273 0.84 -15.79 19.20
N ILE A 274 1.58 -16.31 18.22
CA ILE A 274 2.57 -17.37 18.46
C ILE A 274 3.72 -16.84 19.31
N VAL A 275 4.25 -15.64 18.99
CA VAL A 275 5.33 -15.02 19.77
C VAL A 275 4.91 -14.74 21.22
N ALA A 276 3.64 -14.38 21.45
CA ALA A 276 3.11 -14.12 22.78
C ALA A 276 3.18 -15.34 23.72
N THR A 277 3.22 -16.56 23.19
CA THR A 277 3.40 -17.78 24.00
C THR A 277 4.79 -17.85 24.65
N PHE A 278 5.77 -17.07 24.17
CA PHE A 278 7.13 -16.98 24.71
C PHE A 278 7.30 -15.80 25.71
N GLY A 279 6.23 -15.09 26.02
CA GLY A 279 6.21 -14.03 27.02
C GLY A 279 6.31 -12.61 26.49
N ALA A 280 6.12 -11.64 27.37
CA ALA A 280 6.12 -10.21 27.04
C ALA A 280 7.43 -9.69 26.42
N PRO A 281 8.63 -10.11 26.88
CA PRO A 281 9.88 -9.71 26.24
C PRO A 281 9.98 -10.10 24.76
N ALA A 282 9.46 -11.28 24.40
CA ALA A 282 9.42 -11.76 23.01
C ALA A 282 8.50 -10.89 22.15
N VAL A 283 7.32 -10.53 22.64
CA VAL A 283 6.38 -9.64 21.94
C VAL A 283 6.99 -8.26 21.75
N ALA A 284 7.66 -7.72 22.78
CA ALA A 284 8.34 -6.42 22.69
C ALA A 284 9.44 -6.44 21.60
N ALA A 285 10.29 -7.47 21.59
CA ALA A 285 11.35 -7.63 20.61
C ALA A 285 10.78 -7.80 19.19
N PHE A 286 9.73 -8.60 19.02
CA PHE A 286 9.05 -8.77 17.74
C PHE A 286 8.41 -7.48 17.24
N GLY A 287 7.84 -6.66 18.14
CA GLY A 287 7.31 -5.34 17.81
C GLY A 287 8.38 -4.38 17.28
N VAL A 288 9.56 -4.35 17.91
CA VAL A 288 10.72 -3.58 17.40
C VAL A 288 11.16 -4.11 16.04
N GLY A 289 11.27 -5.43 15.89
CA GLY A 289 11.63 -6.09 14.65
C GLY A 289 10.69 -5.73 13.50
N SER A 290 9.38 -5.71 13.74
CA SER A 290 8.37 -5.34 12.73
C SER A 290 8.50 -3.88 12.27
N ARG A 291 8.91 -2.97 13.16
CA ARG A 291 9.21 -1.57 12.78
C ARG A 291 10.45 -1.49 11.91
N ILE A 292 11.51 -2.24 12.24
CA ILE A 292 12.71 -2.35 11.41
C ILE A 292 12.36 -2.88 10.03
N GLU A 293 11.55 -3.94 9.96
CA GLU A 293 11.05 -4.52 8.70
C GLU A 293 10.30 -3.51 7.84
N SER A 294 9.41 -2.72 8.45
CA SER A 294 8.65 -1.68 7.74
C SER A 294 9.56 -0.63 7.10
N ILE A 295 10.61 -0.19 7.80
CA ILE A 295 11.59 0.77 7.28
C ILE A 295 12.45 0.12 6.18
N ALA A 296 12.95 -1.09 6.43
CA ALA A 296 13.78 -1.83 5.47
C ALA A 296 13.04 -2.13 4.16
N SER A 297 11.72 -2.31 4.21
CA SER A 297 10.88 -2.63 3.07
C SER A 297 10.42 -1.42 2.25
N LEU A 298 10.73 -0.18 2.65
CA LEU A 298 10.27 1.04 1.98
C LEU A 298 10.57 1.06 0.47
N VAL A 299 11.79 0.68 0.08
CA VAL A 299 12.20 0.66 -1.33
C VAL A 299 11.43 -0.40 -2.11
N VAL A 300 11.21 -1.57 -1.50
CA VAL A 300 10.41 -2.65 -2.11
C VAL A 300 8.95 -2.22 -2.29
N LEU A 301 8.38 -1.58 -1.30
CA LEU A 301 7.00 -1.06 -1.36
C LEU A 301 6.87 0.04 -2.42
N ALA A 302 7.84 0.94 -2.53
CA ALA A 302 7.86 1.94 -3.61
C ALA A 302 7.94 1.28 -4.99
N LEU A 303 8.78 0.26 -5.17
CA LEU A 303 8.86 -0.52 -6.39
C LEU A 303 7.57 -1.28 -6.69
N SER A 304 6.86 -1.78 -5.69
CA SER A 304 5.56 -2.44 -5.87
C SER A 304 4.47 -1.52 -6.40
N MET A 305 4.67 -0.20 -6.30
CA MET A 305 3.76 0.81 -6.86
C MET A 305 4.20 1.33 -8.24
N THR A 306 5.49 1.25 -8.57
CA THR A 306 6.05 1.82 -9.80
C THR A 306 6.33 0.78 -10.89
N LEU A 307 6.67 -0.44 -10.51
CA LEU A 307 6.84 -1.55 -11.45
C LEU A 307 5.54 -1.96 -12.18
N PRO A 308 4.36 -2.06 -11.52
CA PRO A 308 3.13 -2.46 -12.18
C PRO A 308 2.70 -1.57 -13.36
N PRO A 309 2.68 -0.24 -13.27
CA PRO A 309 2.40 0.61 -14.42
C PRO A 309 3.34 0.37 -15.61
N PHE A 310 4.63 0.15 -15.34
CA PHE A 310 5.60 -0.19 -16.36
C PHE A 310 5.28 -1.54 -17.03
N ILE A 311 5.01 -2.57 -16.22
CA ILE A 311 4.64 -3.91 -16.71
C ILE A 311 3.34 -3.85 -17.51
N SER A 312 2.28 -3.22 -16.98
CA SER A 312 0.97 -3.17 -17.64
C SER A 312 1.01 -2.42 -18.98
N GLN A 313 1.75 -1.32 -19.09
CA GLN A 313 1.90 -0.62 -20.37
C GLN A 313 2.65 -1.47 -21.39
N ASN A 314 3.78 -2.08 -21.02
CA ASN A 314 4.53 -2.95 -21.93
C ASN A 314 3.75 -4.22 -22.30
N PHE A 315 2.97 -4.75 -21.36
CA PHE A 315 2.05 -5.87 -21.62
C PHE A 315 0.94 -5.47 -22.59
N GLY A 316 0.31 -4.31 -22.41
CA GLY A 316 -0.70 -3.77 -23.33
C GLY A 316 -0.16 -3.53 -24.75
N ALA A 317 1.12 -3.15 -24.86
CA ALA A 317 1.84 -2.96 -26.13
C ALA A 317 2.39 -4.27 -26.74
N GLY A 318 2.14 -5.43 -26.13
CA GLY A 318 2.67 -6.73 -26.60
C GLY A 318 4.18 -6.93 -26.39
N LYS A 319 4.85 -6.07 -25.63
CA LYS A 319 6.31 -6.10 -25.42
C LYS A 319 6.69 -7.03 -24.25
N ILE A 320 6.40 -8.32 -24.37
CA ILE A 320 6.58 -9.31 -23.28
C ILE A 320 8.02 -9.44 -22.82
N GLU A 321 8.99 -9.35 -23.74
CA GLU A 321 10.40 -9.42 -23.37
C GLU A 321 10.84 -8.25 -22.47
N ARG A 322 10.30 -7.03 -22.71
CA ARG A 322 10.53 -5.89 -21.82
C ARG A 322 9.91 -6.10 -20.43
N VAL A 323 8.76 -6.75 -20.37
CA VAL A 323 8.11 -7.13 -19.09
C VAL A 323 9.03 -8.09 -18.33
N ARG A 324 9.53 -9.13 -19.00
CA ARG A 324 10.45 -10.11 -18.42
C ARG A 324 11.73 -9.44 -17.91
N GLU A 325 12.35 -8.62 -18.73
CA GLU A 325 13.59 -7.92 -18.41
C GLU A 325 13.41 -6.96 -17.21
N ALA A 326 12.33 -6.19 -17.19
CA ALA A 326 12.03 -5.28 -16.09
C ALA A 326 11.81 -6.04 -14.78
N TYR A 327 11.06 -7.12 -14.80
CA TYR A 327 10.82 -7.97 -13.65
C TYR A 327 12.15 -8.56 -13.11
N GLN A 328 12.93 -9.18 -13.96
CA GLN A 328 14.21 -9.80 -13.55
C GLN A 328 15.21 -8.77 -13.00
N LYS A 329 15.37 -7.62 -13.67
CA LYS A 329 16.26 -6.54 -13.21
C LYS A 329 15.81 -5.99 -11.86
N THR A 330 14.51 -5.83 -11.67
CA THR A 330 13.97 -5.33 -10.40
C THR A 330 14.16 -6.34 -9.28
N LEU A 331 13.92 -7.64 -9.53
CA LEU A 331 14.18 -8.68 -8.53
C LEU A 331 15.66 -8.74 -8.14
N LYS A 332 16.57 -8.72 -9.12
CA LYS A 332 18.00 -8.70 -8.86
C LYS A 332 18.40 -7.50 -8.01
N PHE A 333 17.88 -6.31 -8.34
CA PHE A 333 18.13 -5.11 -7.55
C PHE A 333 17.64 -5.28 -6.11
N VAL A 334 16.41 -5.76 -5.90
CA VAL A 334 15.82 -5.93 -4.56
C VAL A 334 16.59 -6.94 -3.72
N LEU A 335 17.02 -8.05 -4.31
CA LEU A 335 17.84 -9.04 -3.60
C LEU A 335 19.17 -8.45 -3.14
N ILE A 336 19.87 -7.71 -4.00
CA ILE A 336 21.13 -7.04 -3.67
C ILE A 336 20.89 -5.94 -2.62
N TRP A 337 19.86 -5.11 -2.82
CA TRP A 337 19.52 -4.02 -1.91
C TRP A 337 19.18 -4.52 -0.50
N GLN A 338 18.35 -5.54 -0.39
CA GLN A 338 17.98 -6.11 0.90
C GLN A 338 19.14 -6.86 1.57
N LEU A 339 20.04 -7.44 0.80
CA LEU A 339 21.29 -8.00 1.35
C LEU A 339 22.18 -6.89 1.95
N LEU A 340 22.28 -5.74 1.28
CA LEU A 340 23.01 -4.58 1.83
C LEU A 340 22.35 -4.04 3.11
N ILE A 341 21.02 -3.96 3.14
CA ILE A 341 20.26 -3.60 4.36
C ILE A 341 20.52 -4.62 5.47
N TYR A 342 20.53 -5.92 5.17
CA TYR A 342 20.85 -6.95 6.15
C TYR A 342 22.25 -6.79 6.73
N LEU A 343 23.26 -6.57 5.89
CA LEU A 343 24.63 -6.34 6.32
C LEU A 343 24.75 -5.07 7.18
N LEU A 344 24.03 -4.00 6.82
CA LEU A 344 23.95 -2.80 7.63
C LEU A 344 23.32 -3.08 8.99
N LEU A 345 22.20 -3.80 9.02
CA LEU A 345 21.50 -4.17 10.26
C LEU A 345 22.38 -5.06 11.15
N LEU A 346 23.19 -5.97 10.58
CA LEU A 346 24.18 -6.72 11.35
C LEU A 346 25.23 -5.81 11.99
N ALA A 347 25.71 -4.79 11.25
CA ALA A 347 26.71 -3.86 11.74
C ALA A 347 26.19 -2.96 12.86
N VAL A 348 24.93 -2.49 12.75
CA VAL A 348 24.32 -1.54 13.71
C VAL A 348 23.35 -2.18 14.70
N GLY A 349 23.06 -3.47 14.58
CA GLY A 349 22.01 -4.16 15.36
C GLY A 349 22.19 -4.08 16.86
N HIS A 350 23.42 -4.13 17.34
CA HIS A 350 23.74 -3.92 18.75
C HIS A 350 23.28 -2.55 19.26
N TRP A 351 23.55 -1.50 18.49
CA TRP A 351 23.16 -0.13 18.84
C TRP A 351 21.64 0.06 18.79
N ILE A 352 20.98 -0.59 17.82
CA ILE A 352 19.50 -0.61 17.73
C ILE A 352 18.93 -1.26 18.98
N ALA A 353 19.42 -2.43 19.38
CA ALA A 353 18.94 -3.14 20.57
C ALA A 353 19.11 -2.29 21.84
N LEU A 354 20.24 -1.60 21.98
CA LEU A 354 20.48 -0.67 23.12
C LEU A 354 19.53 0.53 23.11
N ALA A 355 19.21 1.07 21.94
CA ALA A 355 18.33 2.22 21.81
C ALA A 355 16.87 1.91 22.15
N PHE A 356 16.40 0.70 21.83
CA PHE A 356 14.99 0.31 21.97
C PHE A 356 14.66 -0.44 23.26
N ALA A 357 15.63 -1.01 23.98
CA ALA A 357 15.38 -1.79 25.17
C ALA A 357 16.37 -1.52 26.30
N SER A 358 15.84 -1.32 27.51
CA SER A 358 16.62 -1.22 28.74
C SER A 358 16.96 -2.60 29.31
N GLU A 359 16.06 -3.57 29.15
CA GLU A 359 16.21 -4.93 29.66
C GLU A 359 17.13 -5.77 28.78
N SER A 360 18.06 -6.50 29.40
CA SER A 360 19.02 -7.36 28.68
C SER A 360 18.36 -8.44 27.87
N GLN A 361 17.31 -9.07 28.41
CA GLN A 361 16.55 -10.12 27.72
C GLN A 361 15.91 -9.62 26.42
N VAL A 362 15.27 -8.43 26.45
CA VAL A 362 14.65 -7.85 25.25
C VAL A 362 15.72 -7.51 24.21
N ARG A 363 16.89 -6.98 24.64
CA ARG A 363 18.02 -6.68 23.73
C ARG A 363 18.54 -7.92 23.03
N GLU A 364 18.70 -9.03 23.75
CA GLU A 364 19.12 -10.31 23.17
C GLU A 364 18.13 -10.82 22.12
N LEU A 365 16.81 -10.70 22.40
CA LEU A 365 15.77 -11.12 21.48
C LEU A 365 15.65 -10.21 20.25
N ILE A 366 15.88 -8.89 20.40
CA ILE A 366 16.00 -7.97 19.26
C ILE A 366 17.21 -8.35 18.40
N SER A 367 18.34 -8.65 19.02
CA SER A 367 19.54 -9.08 18.30
C SER A 367 19.30 -10.39 17.55
N LEU A 368 18.64 -11.36 18.19
CA LEU A 368 18.26 -12.63 17.55
C LEU A 368 17.37 -12.39 16.31
N PHE A 369 16.37 -11.51 16.44
CA PHE A 369 15.52 -11.11 15.31
C PHE A 369 16.35 -10.53 14.14
N ILE A 370 17.26 -9.59 14.45
CA ILE A 370 18.11 -8.93 13.45
C ILE A 370 19.07 -9.91 12.76
N TYR A 371 19.55 -10.93 13.47
CA TYR A 371 20.45 -11.93 12.87
C TYR A 371 19.74 -12.84 11.87
N ILE A 372 18.45 -13.13 12.05
CA ILE A 372 17.76 -14.17 11.29
C ILE A 372 16.81 -13.61 10.25
N LEU A 373 15.81 -12.82 10.66
CA LEU A 373 14.70 -12.43 9.80
C LEU A 373 15.07 -11.51 8.64
N PRO A 374 15.93 -10.48 8.82
CA PRO A 374 16.28 -9.58 7.73
C PRO A 374 17.00 -10.25 6.56
N LEU A 375 17.63 -11.40 6.76
CA LEU A 375 18.18 -12.22 5.67
C LEU A 375 17.09 -12.61 4.65
N SER A 376 15.85 -12.78 5.10
CA SER A 376 14.72 -13.14 4.23
C SER A 376 13.98 -11.94 3.61
N TYR A 377 14.34 -10.70 3.93
CA TYR A 377 13.63 -9.52 3.38
C TYR A 377 13.75 -9.40 1.86
N GLY A 378 14.87 -9.83 1.27
CA GLY A 378 15.01 -9.91 -0.18
C GLY A 378 13.99 -10.88 -0.80
N LEU A 379 13.80 -12.04 -0.17
CA LEU A 379 12.83 -13.05 -0.59
C LEU A 379 11.39 -12.56 -0.44
N GLN A 380 11.09 -11.87 0.67
CA GLN A 380 9.81 -11.19 0.85
C GLN A 380 9.58 -10.11 -0.22
N GLY A 381 10.62 -9.38 -0.59
CA GLY A 381 10.59 -8.43 -1.71
C GLY A 381 10.25 -9.10 -3.04
N VAL A 382 10.80 -10.27 -3.33
CA VAL A 382 10.43 -11.08 -4.51
C VAL A 382 8.92 -11.39 -4.49
N ILE A 383 8.37 -11.81 -3.36
CA ILE A 383 6.95 -12.14 -3.22
C ILE A 383 6.08 -10.89 -3.48
N ILE A 384 6.40 -9.76 -2.85
CA ILE A 384 5.66 -8.50 -2.98
C ILE A 384 5.65 -8.04 -4.45
N LEU A 385 6.81 -8.04 -5.11
CA LEU A 385 6.94 -7.60 -6.50
C LEU A 385 6.27 -8.58 -7.46
N THR A 386 6.29 -9.86 -7.17
CA THR A 386 5.58 -10.87 -7.98
C THR A 386 4.06 -10.69 -7.88
N ASN A 387 3.53 -10.48 -6.68
CA ASN A 387 2.11 -10.19 -6.47
C ASN A 387 1.67 -8.94 -7.24
N SER A 388 2.43 -7.86 -7.14
CA SER A 388 2.14 -6.62 -7.87
C SER A 388 2.25 -6.81 -9.39
N SER A 389 3.18 -7.65 -9.85
CA SER A 389 3.35 -7.97 -11.26
C SER A 389 2.24 -8.85 -11.81
N PHE A 390 1.71 -9.81 -11.05
CA PHE A 390 0.51 -10.57 -11.43
C PHE A 390 -0.72 -9.66 -11.62
N ASN A 391 -0.92 -8.69 -10.73
CA ASN A 391 -1.99 -7.69 -10.89
C ASN A 391 -1.79 -6.87 -12.18
N ALA A 392 -0.54 -6.50 -12.49
CA ALA A 392 -0.18 -5.79 -13.71
C ALA A 392 -0.43 -6.59 -15.00
N LEU A 393 -0.30 -7.92 -14.95
CA LEU A 393 -0.65 -8.84 -16.05
C LEU A 393 -2.16 -9.17 -16.12
N HIS A 394 -2.99 -8.51 -15.31
CA HIS A 394 -4.43 -8.79 -15.20
C HIS A 394 -4.72 -10.22 -14.70
N ARG A 395 -3.84 -10.79 -13.87
CA ARG A 395 -3.97 -12.10 -13.22
C ARG A 395 -4.10 -11.97 -11.69
N PRO A 396 -5.09 -11.21 -11.18
CA PRO A 396 -5.17 -10.88 -9.75
C PRO A 396 -5.44 -12.10 -8.86
N MET A 397 -6.11 -13.12 -9.40
CA MET A 397 -6.33 -14.36 -8.65
C MET A 397 -5.01 -15.10 -8.37
N ASN A 398 -4.03 -15.01 -9.27
CA ASN A 398 -2.70 -15.59 -9.04
C ASN A 398 -2.00 -14.87 -7.86
N ALA A 399 -2.12 -13.54 -7.79
CA ALA A 399 -1.58 -12.76 -6.67
C ALA A 399 -2.27 -13.12 -5.34
N LEU A 400 -3.60 -13.23 -5.34
CA LEU A 400 -4.36 -13.62 -4.15
C LEU A 400 -3.98 -15.05 -3.69
N VAL A 401 -3.98 -16.01 -4.60
CA VAL A 401 -3.63 -17.41 -4.31
C VAL A 401 -2.19 -17.51 -3.80
N LEU A 402 -1.24 -16.77 -4.39
CA LEU A 402 0.14 -16.73 -3.91
C LEU A 402 0.22 -16.17 -2.47
N SER A 403 -0.57 -15.14 -2.14
CA SER A 403 -0.66 -14.59 -0.79
C SER A 403 -1.25 -15.59 0.21
N VAL A 404 -2.27 -16.35 -0.20
CA VAL A 404 -2.87 -17.43 0.60
C VAL A 404 -1.86 -18.57 0.83
N ILE A 405 -1.17 -19.01 -0.23
CA ILE A 405 -0.13 -20.05 -0.13
C ILE A 405 0.99 -19.59 0.81
N ARG A 406 1.43 -18.34 0.67
CA ARG A 406 2.43 -17.77 1.58
C ARG A 406 1.98 -17.91 3.03
N LEU A 407 0.78 -17.43 3.35
CA LEU A 407 0.30 -17.36 4.72
C LEU A 407 0.01 -18.74 5.31
N PHE A 408 -0.80 -19.55 4.61
CA PHE A 408 -1.38 -20.77 5.16
C PHE A 408 -0.60 -22.06 4.86
N VAL A 409 0.31 -22.04 3.87
CA VAL A 409 1.10 -23.23 3.50
C VAL A 409 2.55 -23.11 3.97
N PHE A 410 3.17 -21.96 3.82
CA PHE A 410 4.60 -21.83 4.10
C PHE A 410 4.90 -20.97 5.34
N TYR A 411 4.54 -19.69 5.35
CA TYR A 411 5.05 -18.73 6.34
C TYR A 411 4.65 -19.10 7.77
N VAL A 412 3.36 -19.17 8.05
CA VAL A 412 2.86 -19.46 9.39
C VAL A 412 3.10 -20.91 9.81
N PRO A 413 2.79 -21.94 8.99
CA PRO A 413 3.00 -23.33 9.41
C PRO A 413 4.47 -23.65 9.66
N ILE A 414 5.40 -23.21 8.80
CA ILE A 414 6.82 -23.51 8.98
C ILE A 414 7.39 -22.74 10.19
N ALA A 415 6.96 -21.47 10.39
CA ALA A 415 7.33 -20.72 11.58
C ALA A 415 6.81 -21.38 12.86
N TYR A 416 5.57 -21.85 12.86
CA TYR A 416 4.98 -22.56 14.00
C TYR A 416 5.71 -23.88 14.30
N VAL A 417 5.96 -24.71 13.30
CA VAL A 417 6.75 -25.95 13.45
C VAL A 417 8.15 -25.63 13.96
N GLY A 418 8.79 -24.61 13.41
CA GLY A 418 10.09 -24.13 13.88
C GLY A 418 10.05 -23.75 15.37
N SER A 419 8.99 -23.08 15.81
CA SER A 419 8.82 -22.69 17.23
C SER A 419 8.71 -23.89 18.18
N LEU A 420 8.18 -25.01 17.72
CA LEU A 420 8.10 -26.26 18.49
C LEU A 420 9.44 -26.99 18.60
N ILE A 421 10.37 -26.73 17.68
CA ILE A 421 11.68 -27.42 17.61
C ILE A 421 12.77 -26.63 18.36
N ALA A 422 12.81 -25.31 18.20
CA ALA A 422 13.87 -24.45 18.70
C ALA A 422 13.36 -23.09 19.19
N ASP A 423 12.21 -23.03 19.80
CA ASP A 423 11.60 -21.85 20.41
C ASP A 423 11.55 -20.65 19.44
N LEU A 424 11.86 -19.42 19.90
CA LEU A 424 11.88 -18.22 19.08
C LEU A 424 12.91 -18.27 17.94
N THR A 425 14.05 -18.91 18.15
CA THR A 425 15.05 -19.10 17.10
C THR A 425 14.46 -19.93 15.97
N GLY A 426 13.82 -21.03 16.28
CA GLY A 426 13.13 -21.89 15.33
C GLY A 426 11.99 -21.18 14.61
N LEU A 427 11.21 -20.36 15.34
CA LEU A 427 10.15 -19.53 14.75
C LEU A 427 10.70 -18.56 13.68
N PHE A 428 11.77 -17.84 13.98
CA PHE A 428 12.36 -16.89 13.04
C PHE A 428 13.00 -17.58 11.83
N ILE A 429 13.71 -18.69 12.04
CA ILE A 429 14.26 -19.50 10.95
C ILE A 429 13.12 -20.07 10.10
N GLY A 430 12.07 -20.59 10.71
CA GLY A 430 10.90 -21.10 10.01
C GLY A 430 10.20 -20.06 9.16
N ALA A 431 10.04 -18.84 9.68
CA ALA A 431 9.49 -17.70 8.94
C ALA A 431 10.37 -17.34 7.73
N ALA A 432 11.69 -17.30 7.92
CA ALA A 432 12.64 -17.05 6.82
C ALA A 432 12.58 -18.13 5.74
N MET A 433 12.49 -19.40 6.14
CA MET A 433 12.31 -20.54 5.21
C MET A 433 10.96 -20.47 4.49
N GLY A 434 9.88 -20.09 5.19
CA GLY A 434 8.57 -19.86 4.57
C GLY A 434 8.61 -18.81 3.48
N ASN A 435 9.34 -17.71 3.70
CA ASN A 435 9.59 -16.70 2.67
C ASN A 435 10.42 -17.27 1.51
N LEU A 436 11.42 -18.12 1.77
CA LEU A 436 12.22 -18.75 0.72
C LEU A 436 11.36 -19.63 -0.20
N PHE A 437 10.61 -20.56 0.36
CA PHE A 437 9.73 -21.45 -0.43
C PHE A 437 8.69 -20.65 -1.22
N THR A 438 8.07 -19.66 -0.59
CA THR A 438 7.11 -18.79 -1.28
C THR A 438 7.77 -18.01 -2.42
N ALA A 439 8.96 -17.46 -2.22
CA ALA A 439 9.68 -16.69 -3.25
C ALA A 439 10.04 -17.57 -4.46
N VAL A 440 10.46 -18.81 -4.23
CA VAL A 440 10.74 -19.79 -5.30
C VAL A 440 9.46 -20.07 -6.09
N VAL A 441 8.36 -20.40 -5.41
CA VAL A 441 7.06 -20.63 -6.07
C VAL A 441 6.61 -19.40 -6.86
N ALA A 442 6.72 -18.21 -6.27
CA ALA A 442 6.35 -16.94 -6.90
C ALA A 442 7.14 -16.72 -8.21
N TYR A 443 8.47 -16.87 -8.15
CA TYR A 443 9.34 -16.67 -9.31
C TYR A 443 9.05 -17.68 -10.42
N LEU A 444 8.94 -18.97 -10.10
CA LEU A 444 8.67 -20.02 -11.07
C LEU A 444 7.28 -19.86 -11.71
N TRP A 445 6.28 -19.54 -10.92
CA TRP A 445 4.92 -19.32 -11.41
C TRP A 445 4.83 -18.12 -12.35
N PHE A 446 5.40 -16.99 -11.95
CA PHE A 446 5.38 -15.79 -12.78
C PHE A 446 6.14 -15.95 -14.09
N THR A 447 7.32 -16.57 -14.06
CA THR A 447 8.11 -16.84 -15.26
C THR A 447 7.42 -17.83 -16.20
N HIS A 448 6.69 -18.82 -15.65
CA HIS A 448 5.87 -19.72 -16.45
C HIS A 448 4.71 -18.98 -17.13
N GLU A 449 4.02 -18.10 -16.41
CA GLU A 449 2.94 -17.28 -16.96
C GLU A 449 3.45 -16.37 -18.10
N LEU A 450 4.62 -15.75 -17.95
CA LEU A 450 5.22 -14.94 -19.02
C LEU A 450 5.55 -15.76 -20.28
N LYS A 451 6.05 -17.00 -20.11
CA LYS A 451 6.32 -17.88 -21.26
C LYS A 451 5.05 -18.21 -22.03
N ARG A 452 3.91 -18.43 -21.34
CA ARG A 452 2.62 -18.67 -21.98
C ARG A 452 2.17 -17.49 -22.86
N HIS A 453 2.42 -16.25 -22.39
CA HIS A 453 2.07 -15.05 -23.16
C HIS A 453 3.04 -14.75 -24.32
N SER A 454 4.26 -15.25 -24.29
CA SER A 454 5.20 -15.08 -25.41
C SER A 454 4.97 -16.06 -26.55
N GLN A 455 4.14 -17.09 -26.33
CA GLN A 455 3.78 -18.11 -27.34
C GLN A 455 2.42 -17.85 -28.01
N GLN A 456 1.65 -16.92 -27.50
CA GLN A 456 0.41 -16.42 -28.07
C GLN A 456 0.62 -15.17 -28.92
#